data_51e73cb10186fd0041d7dfdd48645fa0
#
_entry.id   51e73cb10186fd0041d7dfdd48645fa0
#
_cell.length_a   1.000
_cell.length_b   1.000
_cell.length_c   1.000
_cell.angle_alpha   90.00
_cell.angle_beta   90.00
_cell.angle_gamma   90.00
#
_symmetry.space_group_name_H-M   'P 1'
#
loop_
_entity.id
_entity.type
_entity.pdbx_description
1 polymer ?
#
loop_
_entity_poly.entity_id
_entity_poly.type
_entity_poly.pdbx_seq_one_letter_code
_entity_poly.pdbx_strand_id
1 'polypeptide(L)'
;YKWEYQLVKDSTVNAWCMPGGKIVFYTGILPITQTETGVAVVMGHEVAHALADHGAQRMTAGIAQQLGAIGTQIAVQNKDAQTQAVWMQAYGIGSTVGGMLPFSRSHETEADRIGLQIMAIAGYNPDEAPELWKRMKKANEGKQPPEFLSTHPSNDTRIRNLTQWSQAAKDEAKKFGVTAFR
;
A
#
# COMPACT_ATOMS: atom_id res chain seq x y z
N TYR A 1 16.91 -5.83 -9.19
CA TYR A 1 16.17 -6.69 -8.26
C TYR A 1 16.38 -8.16 -8.63
N LYS A 2 16.51 -9.02 -7.61
CA LYS A 2 16.45 -10.48 -7.76
C LYS A 2 15.05 -10.93 -7.37
N TRP A 3 14.18 -11.05 -8.37
CA TRP A 3 12.78 -11.40 -8.13
C TRP A 3 12.64 -12.86 -7.72
N GLU A 4 12.02 -13.09 -6.56
CA GLU A 4 11.68 -14.41 -6.02
C GLU A 4 10.20 -14.39 -5.64
N TYR A 5 9.49 -15.47 -5.96
CA TYR A 5 8.04 -15.58 -5.74
C TYR A 5 7.74 -16.77 -4.85
N GLN A 6 6.96 -16.56 -3.81
CA GLN A 6 6.54 -17.61 -2.89
C GLN A 6 5.03 -17.56 -2.67
N LEU A 7 4.36 -18.69 -2.91
CA LEU A 7 2.98 -18.92 -2.49
C LEU A 7 2.97 -19.69 -1.18
N VAL A 8 2.43 -19.10 -0.12
CA VAL A 8 2.34 -19.71 1.20
C VAL A 8 0.91 -20.21 1.43
N LYS A 9 0.76 -21.47 1.81
CA LYS A 9 -0.54 -22.04 2.18
C LYS A 9 -0.95 -21.54 3.57
N ASP A 10 -1.70 -20.47 3.60
CA ASP A 10 -2.20 -19.82 4.82
C ASP A 10 -3.53 -19.14 4.51
N SER A 11 -4.46 -19.14 5.44
CA SER A 11 -5.79 -18.51 5.29
C SER A 11 -5.77 -16.99 5.47
N THR A 12 -4.65 -16.42 5.87
CA THR A 12 -4.49 -14.98 6.01
C THR A 12 -4.64 -14.29 4.65
N VAL A 13 -5.49 -13.26 4.60
CA VAL A 13 -5.65 -12.43 3.40
C VAL A 13 -4.49 -11.43 3.38
N ASN A 14 -3.39 -11.81 2.75
CA ASN A 14 -2.20 -10.96 2.68
C ASN A 14 -1.34 -11.26 1.45
N ALA A 15 -0.56 -10.25 1.04
CA ALA A 15 0.56 -10.34 0.12
C ALA A 15 1.54 -9.21 0.48
N TRP A 16 2.82 -9.37 0.17
CA TRP A 16 3.81 -8.33 0.41
C TRP A 16 5.04 -8.52 -0.48
N CYS A 17 5.76 -7.42 -0.71
CA CYS A 17 7.05 -7.42 -1.38
C CYS A 17 8.12 -6.79 -0.48
N MET A 18 9.20 -7.53 -0.25
CA MET A 18 10.35 -7.00 0.47
C MET A 18 11.31 -6.24 -0.47
N PRO A 19 12.08 -5.30 0.06
CA PRO A 19 13.21 -4.72 -0.64
C PRO A 19 14.10 -5.81 -1.25
N GLY A 20 14.54 -5.62 -2.50
CA GLY A 20 15.35 -6.62 -3.22
C GLY A 20 14.53 -7.58 -4.09
N GLY A 21 13.17 -7.56 -4.03
CA GLY A 21 12.30 -8.25 -4.97
C GLY A 21 11.79 -9.62 -4.50
N LYS A 22 11.65 -9.84 -3.19
CA LYS A 22 11.03 -11.05 -2.65
C LYS A 22 9.55 -10.82 -2.44
N ILE A 23 8.71 -11.53 -3.21
CA ILE A 23 7.26 -11.40 -3.21
C ILE A 23 6.64 -12.64 -2.59
N VAL A 24 5.76 -12.43 -1.63
CA VAL A 24 4.99 -13.49 -0.98
C VAL A 24 3.51 -13.24 -1.14
N PHE A 25 2.79 -14.28 -1.54
CA PHE A 25 1.35 -14.36 -1.54
C PHE A 25 0.87 -15.44 -0.59
N TYR A 26 -0.17 -15.14 0.17
CA TYR A 26 -0.87 -16.14 0.99
C TYR A 26 -2.09 -16.65 0.23
N THR A 27 -2.38 -17.95 0.34
CA THR A 27 -3.54 -18.52 -0.35
C THR A 27 -4.87 -17.90 0.06
N GLY A 28 -4.95 -17.30 1.26
CA GLY A 28 -6.14 -16.61 1.76
C GLY A 28 -6.58 -15.39 0.94
N ILE A 29 -5.69 -14.78 0.12
CA ILE A 29 -6.06 -13.66 -0.76
C ILE A 29 -6.72 -14.13 -2.06
N LEU A 30 -6.51 -15.39 -2.48
CA LEU A 30 -6.96 -15.91 -3.76
C LEU A 30 -8.50 -15.87 -3.95
N PRO A 31 -9.34 -16.12 -2.93
CA PRO A 31 -10.79 -15.96 -3.06
C PRO A 31 -11.23 -14.53 -3.40
N ILE A 32 -10.41 -13.52 -3.09
CA ILE A 32 -10.70 -12.10 -3.37
C ILE A 32 -10.14 -11.70 -4.74
N THR A 33 -8.93 -12.16 -5.08
CA THR A 33 -8.34 -11.90 -6.41
C THR A 33 -9.10 -12.62 -7.51
N GLN A 34 -9.63 -13.82 -7.25
CA GLN A 34 -10.47 -14.65 -8.11
C GLN A 34 -9.82 -15.10 -9.43
N THR A 35 -9.09 -14.21 -10.09
CA THR A 35 -8.51 -14.43 -11.43
C THR A 35 -7.02 -14.15 -11.43
N GLU A 36 -6.32 -14.61 -12.47
CA GLU A 36 -4.92 -14.27 -12.71
C GLU A 36 -4.73 -12.75 -12.82
N THR A 37 -5.69 -12.06 -13.47
CA THR A 37 -5.67 -10.59 -13.59
C THR A 37 -5.82 -9.93 -12.21
N GLY A 38 -6.66 -10.44 -11.33
CA GLY A 38 -6.78 -9.96 -9.94
C GLY A 38 -5.49 -10.19 -9.13
N VAL A 39 -4.80 -11.31 -9.35
CA VAL A 39 -3.46 -11.53 -8.76
C VAL A 39 -2.46 -10.51 -9.33
N ALA A 40 -2.50 -10.23 -10.63
CA ALA A 40 -1.63 -9.24 -11.26
C ALA A 40 -1.84 -7.82 -10.71
N VAL A 41 -3.06 -7.44 -10.33
CA VAL A 41 -3.33 -6.16 -9.65
C VAL A 41 -2.57 -6.07 -8.34
N VAL A 42 -2.70 -7.08 -7.46
CA VAL A 42 -2.01 -7.10 -6.16
C VAL A 42 -0.50 -7.15 -6.37
N MET A 43 -0.01 -8.02 -7.26
CA MET A 43 1.41 -8.14 -7.55
C MET A 43 2.01 -6.85 -8.08
N GLY A 44 1.34 -6.18 -9.01
CA GLY A 44 1.78 -4.88 -9.55
C GLY A 44 1.89 -3.81 -8.46
N HIS A 45 0.92 -3.77 -7.54
CA HIS A 45 0.91 -2.88 -6.39
C HIS A 45 2.10 -3.14 -5.44
N GLU A 46 2.35 -4.41 -5.09
CA GLU A 46 3.48 -4.79 -4.23
C GLU A 46 4.84 -4.53 -4.88
N VAL A 47 4.97 -4.82 -6.18
CA VAL A 47 6.17 -4.50 -6.96
C VAL A 47 6.40 -2.99 -7.00
N ALA A 48 5.34 -2.20 -7.15
CA ALA A 48 5.43 -0.74 -7.14
C ALA A 48 5.95 -0.20 -5.81
N HIS A 49 5.52 -0.75 -4.68
CA HIS A 49 6.06 -0.41 -3.36
C HIS A 49 7.57 -0.68 -3.25
N ALA A 50 8.05 -1.78 -3.82
CA ALA A 50 9.48 -2.09 -3.84
C ALA A 50 10.25 -1.14 -4.78
N LEU A 51 9.73 -0.88 -5.98
CA LEU A 51 10.39 -0.01 -6.98
C LEU A 51 10.47 1.45 -6.53
N ALA A 52 9.48 1.93 -5.80
CA ALA A 52 9.43 3.28 -5.25
C ALA A 52 10.14 3.40 -3.88
N ASP A 53 10.78 2.31 -3.40
CA ASP A 53 11.49 2.27 -2.10
C ASP A 53 10.63 2.70 -0.89
N HIS A 54 9.31 2.48 -0.95
CA HIS A 54 8.38 2.90 0.09
C HIS A 54 8.70 2.29 1.46
N GLY A 55 9.27 1.08 1.49
CA GLY A 55 9.76 0.44 2.72
C GLY A 55 10.86 1.26 3.40
N ALA A 56 11.89 1.67 2.65
CA ALA A 56 12.99 2.47 3.17
C ALA A 56 12.53 3.88 3.57
N GLN A 57 11.66 4.50 2.79
CA GLN A 57 11.07 5.79 3.12
C GLN A 57 10.25 5.75 4.42
N ARG A 58 9.44 4.69 4.62
CA ARG A 58 8.67 4.48 5.86
C ARG A 58 9.57 4.30 7.06
N MET A 59 10.68 3.55 6.92
CA MET A 59 11.67 3.41 8.00
C MET A 59 12.32 4.76 8.36
N THR A 60 12.71 5.53 7.36
CA THR A 60 13.33 6.86 7.56
C THR A 60 12.35 7.82 8.25
N ALA A 61 11.09 7.84 7.82
CA ALA A 61 10.03 8.64 8.46
C ALA A 61 9.78 8.21 9.91
N GLY A 62 9.82 6.90 10.20
CA GLY A 62 9.71 6.38 11.56
C GLY A 62 10.85 6.82 12.45
N ILE A 63 12.09 6.80 11.95
CA ILE A 63 13.27 7.31 12.67
C ILE A 63 13.11 8.82 12.95
N ALA A 64 12.68 9.60 11.96
CA ALA A 64 12.45 11.05 12.13
C ALA A 64 11.38 11.31 13.20
N GLN A 65 10.29 10.52 13.21
CA GLN A 65 9.26 10.59 14.24
C GLN A 65 9.81 10.28 15.63
N GLN A 66 10.65 9.25 15.78
CA GLN A 66 11.29 8.92 17.06
C GLN A 66 12.21 10.03 17.54
N LEU A 67 13.04 10.59 16.66
CA LEU A 67 13.92 11.71 17.01
C LEU A 67 13.13 12.95 17.45
N GLY A 68 12.00 13.23 16.80
CA GLY A 68 11.09 14.29 17.22
C GLY A 68 10.45 14.03 18.59
N ALA A 69 10.11 12.78 18.91
CA ALA A 69 9.63 12.40 20.24
C ALA A 69 10.69 12.63 21.32
N ILE A 70 11.94 12.22 21.06
CA ILE A 70 13.08 12.47 21.96
C ILE A 70 13.30 13.98 22.15
N GLY A 71 13.28 14.75 21.05
CA GLY A 71 13.40 16.22 21.12
C GLY A 71 12.29 16.86 21.95
N THR A 72 11.04 16.41 21.80
CA THR A 72 9.91 16.85 22.60
C THR A 72 10.12 16.52 24.08
N GLN A 73 10.54 15.29 24.38
CA GLN A 73 10.80 14.86 25.75
C GLN A 73 11.89 15.72 26.42
N ILE A 74 13.00 16.01 25.72
CA ILE A 74 14.08 16.88 26.20
C ILE A 74 13.54 18.30 26.46
N ALA A 75 12.73 18.84 25.53
CA ALA A 75 12.18 20.20 25.67
C ALA A 75 11.28 20.36 26.89
N VAL A 76 10.59 19.30 27.30
CA VAL A 76 9.65 19.33 28.46
C VAL A 76 10.20 18.66 29.72
N GLN A 77 11.43 18.18 29.74
CA GLN A 77 12.00 17.38 30.86
C GLN A 77 11.94 18.08 32.21
N ASN A 78 11.97 19.43 32.23
CA ASN A 78 11.92 20.26 33.44
C ASN A 78 10.51 20.69 33.82
N LYS A 79 9.47 20.20 33.13
CA LYS A 79 8.07 20.47 33.44
C LYS A 79 7.54 19.37 34.39
N ASP A 80 6.40 19.67 35.02
CA ASP A 80 5.70 18.64 35.80
C ASP A 80 5.22 17.47 34.93
N ALA A 81 4.97 16.33 35.58
CA ALA A 81 4.63 15.09 34.88
C ALA A 81 3.35 15.19 34.00
N GLN A 82 2.37 15.97 34.42
CA GLN A 82 1.14 16.17 33.68
C GLN A 82 1.41 16.98 32.39
N THR A 83 2.20 18.03 32.49
CA THR A 83 2.62 18.85 31.32
C THR A 83 3.44 17.99 30.34
N GLN A 84 4.38 17.18 30.84
CA GLN A 84 5.15 16.26 29.98
C GLN A 84 4.23 15.29 29.22
N ALA A 85 3.27 14.66 29.92
CA ALA A 85 2.32 13.73 29.30
C ALA A 85 1.49 14.40 28.19
N VAL A 86 0.98 15.60 28.42
CA VAL A 86 0.19 16.37 27.45
C VAL A 86 1.00 16.66 26.19
N TRP A 87 2.26 17.11 26.32
CA TRP A 87 3.13 17.41 25.17
C TRP A 87 3.49 16.15 24.38
N MET A 88 3.82 15.05 25.05
CA MET A 88 4.13 13.78 24.38
C MET A 88 2.91 13.21 23.66
N GLN A 89 1.72 13.31 24.24
CA GLN A 89 0.49 12.90 23.58
C GLN A 89 0.19 13.79 22.36
N ALA A 90 0.31 15.11 22.49
CA ALA A 90 0.09 16.06 21.40
C ALA A 90 1.07 15.81 20.24
N TYR A 91 2.35 15.56 20.54
CA TYR A 91 3.34 15.18 19.54
C TYR A 91 2.98 13.86 18.85
N GLY A 92 2.65 12.82 19.61
CA GLY A 92 2.28 11.51 19.07
C GLY A 92 1.08 11.58 18.12
N ILE A 93 0.02 12.28 18.52
CA ILE A 93 -1.16 12.50 17.68
C ILE A 93 -0.81 13.37 16.47
N GLY A 94 -0.13 14.51 16.68
CA GLY A 94 0.22 15.46 15.62
C GLY A 94 1.13 14.85 14.56
N SER A 95 2.19 14.16 14.97
CA SER A 95 3.12 13.49 14.05
C SER A 95 2.46 12.33 13.28
N THR A 96 1.56 11.60 13.92
CA THR A 96 0.83 10.50 13.26
C THR A 96 -0.21 11.04 12.29
N VAL A 97 -1.11 11.91 12.73
CA VAL A 97 -2.24 12.40 11.93
C VAL A 97 -1.79 13.40 10.86
N GLY A 98 -0.88 14.30 11.21
CA GLY A 98 -0.38 15.36 10.31
C GLY A 98 0.82 14.93 9.45
N GLY A 99 1.53 13.87 9.81
CA GLY A 99 2.71 13.36 9.13
C GLY A 99 2.54 11.97 8.54
N MET A 100 2.56 10.95 9.40
CA MET A 100 2.64 9.56 8.95
C MET A 100 1.44 9.08 8.11
N LEU A 101 0.21 9.47 8.47
CA LEU A 101 -0.97 9.06 7.70
C LEU A 101 -1.03 9.67 6.30
N PRO A 102 -0.83 10.99 6.09
CA PRO A 102 -0.75 11.57 4.75
C PRO A 102 0.39 10.95 3.92
N PHE A 103 1.56 10.75 4.53
CA PHE A 103 2.70 10.11 3.90
C PHE A 103 2.38 8.67 3.43
N SER A 104 1.76 7.87 4.29
CA SER A 104 1.32 6.51 3.91
C SER A 104 0.30 6.54 2.77
N ARG A 105 -0.67 7.47 2.79
CA ARG A 105 -1.65 7.61 1.70
C ARG A 105 -1.02 8.00 0.37
N SER A 106 0.03 8.83 0.37
CA SER A 106 0.74 9.17 -0.87
C SER A 106 1.44 7.96 -1.45
N HIS A 107 2.07 7.12 -0.63
CA HIS A 107 2.69 5.86 -1.05
C HIS A 107 1.68 4.89 -1.69
N GLU A 108 0.49 4.74 -1.07
CA GLU A 108 -0.56 3.90 -1.63
C GLU A 108 -1.02 4.41 -3.01
N THR A 109 -1.19 5.73 -3.14
CA THR A 109 -1.59 6.36 -4.40
C THR A 109 -0.54 6.18 -5.49
N GLU A 110 0.73 6.30 -5.14
CA GLU A 110 1.85 6.08 -6.06
C GLU A 110 1.98 4.60 -6.45
N ALA A 111 1.87 3.69 -5.48
CA ALA A 111 1.89 2.25 -5.74
C ALA A 111 0.73 1.80 -6.63
N ASP A 112 -0.47 2.35 -6.44
CA ASP A 112 -1.60 2.08 -7.32
C ASP A 112 -1.33 2.53 -8.76
N ARG A 113 -0.79 3.73 -8.93
CA ARG A 113 -0.53 4.28 -10.27
C ARG A 113 0.55 3.50 -11.00
N ILE A 114 1.67 3.24 -10.35
CA ILE A 114 2.79 2.48 -10.92
C ILE A 114 2.36 1.02 -11.17
N GLY A 115 1.71 0.39 -10.19
CA GLY A 115 1.25 -0.99 -10.27
C GLY A 115 0.26 -1.21 -11.41
N LEU A 116 -0.66 -0.24 -11.62
CA LEU A 116 -1.61 -0.27 -12.74
C LEU A 116 -0.91 -0.23 -14.10
N GLN A 117 0.16 0.58 -14.23
CA GLN A 117 0.96 0.63 -15.43
C GLN A 117 1.74 -0.67 -15.66
N ILE A 118 2.36 -1.22 -14.61
CA ILE A 118 3.13 -2.47 -14.68
C ILE A 118 2.24 -3.63 -15.14
N MET A 119 1.05 -3.80 -14.53
CA MET A 119 0.15 -4.87 -14.93
C MET A 119 -0.36 -4.72 -16.36
N ALA A 120 -0.64 -3.48 -16.81
CA ALA A 120 -1.07 -3.21 -18.18
C ALA A 120 0.04 -3.52 -19.20
N ILE A 121 1.29 -3.13 -18.93
CA ILE A 121 2.46 -3.45 -19.75
C ILE A 121 2.69 -4.97 -19.81
N ALA A 122 2.36 -5.69 -18.74
CA ALA A 122 2.40 -7.16 -18.71
C ALA A 122 1.21 -7.83 -19.43
N GLY A 123 0.29 -7.05 -20.02
CA GLY A 123 -0.84 -7.54 -20.81
C GLY A 123 -2.10 -7.87 -19.99
N TYR A 124 -2.13 -7.50 -18.70
CA TYR A 124 -3.32 -7.67 -17.86
C TYR A 124 -4.24 -6.45 -17.94
N ASN A 125 -5.57 -6.69 -17.91
CA ASN A 125 -6.55 -5.63 -18.03
C ASN A 125 -6.59 -4.73 -16.76
N PRO A 126 -6.19 -3.46 -16.84
CA PRO A 126 -6.18 -2.56 -15.69
C PRO A 126 -7.58 -2.22 -15.15
N ASP A 127 -8.66 -2.48 -15.89
CA ASP A 127 -10.04 -2.29 -15.40
C ASP A 127 -10.38 -3.25 -14.24
N GLU A 128 -9.63 -4.33 -14.06
CA GLU A 128 -9.78 -5.25 -12.94
C GLU A 128 -9.36 -4.61 -11.59
N ALA A 129 -8.46 -3.62 -11.60
CA ALA A 129 -7.97 -3.02 -10.37
C ALA A 129 -9.09 -2.37 -9.53
N PRO A 130 -9.95 -1.47 -10.05
CA PRO A 130 -11.07 -0.96 -9.27
C PRO A 130 -12.04 -2.05 -8.81
N GLU A 131 -12.26 -3.10 -9.59
CA GLU A 131 -13.15 -4.21 -9.24
C GLU A 131 -12.57 -5.05 -8.09
N LEU A 132 -11.26 -5.32 -8.10
CA LEU A 132 -10.58 -5.97 -6.99
C LEU A 132 -10.76 -5.17 -5.69
N TRP A 133 -10.55 -3.85 -5.72
CA TRP A 133 -10.68 -3.03 -4.52
C TRP A 133 -12.11 -2.90 -4.02
N LYS A 134 -13.12 -3.00 -4.90
CA LYS A 134 -14.52 -3.15 -4.49
C LYS A 134 -14.75 -4.47 -3.76
N ARG A 135 -14.19 -5.60 -4.27
CA ARG A 135 -14.27 -6.91 -3.58
C ARG A 135 -13.56 -6.88 -2.23
N MET A 136 -12.36 -6.27 -2.16
CA MET A 136 -11.64 -6.08 -0.89
C MET A 136 -12.47 -5.30 0.14
N LYS A 137 -13.10 -4.18 -0.30
CA LYS A 137 -13.97 -3.37 0.56
C LYS A 137 -15.15 -4.20 1.08
N LYS A 138 -15.83 -4.92 0.20
CA LYS A 138 -16.97 -5.78 0.56
C LYS A 138 -16.58 -6.91 1.51
N ALA A 139 -15.44 -7.54 1.31
CA ALA A 139 -14.94 -8.61 2.18
C ALA A 139 -14.66 -8.14 3.61
N ASN A 140 -14.46 -6.83 3.80
CA ASN A 140 -14.20 -6.20 5.09
C ASN A 140 -15.45 -5.66 5.80
N GLU A 141 -16.61 -5.61 5.13
CA GLU A 141 -17.82 -5.05 5.73
C GLU A 141 -18.25 -5.82 7.00
N GLY A 142 -18.36 -5.11 8.12
CA GLY A 142 -18.79 -5.67 9.42
C GLY A 142 -17.78 -6.59 10.10
N LYS A 143 -16.52 -6.62 9.66
CA LYS A 143 -15.45 -7.46 10.22
C LYS A 143 -14.22 -6.62 10.60
N GLN A 144 -13.32 -7.21 11.36
CA GLN A 144 -11.96 -6.67 11.49
C GLN A 144 -11.27 -6.67 10.11
N PRO A 145 -10.57 -5.59 9.74
CA PRO A 145 -9.86 -5.55 8.45
C PRO A 145 -8.90 -6.74 8.32
N PRO A 146 -8.91 -7.44 7.19
CA PRO A 146 -7.85 -8.38 6.86
C PRO A 146 -6.48 -7.70 6.96
N GLU A 147 -5.44 -8.46 7.23
CA GLU A 147 -4.08 -7.94 7.42
C GLU A 147 -3.63 -7.08 6.23
N PHE A 148 -3.93 -7.50 5.01
CA PHE A 148 -3.67 -6.72 3.80
C PHE A 148 -4.35 -5.33 3.83
N LEU A 149 -5.60 -5.23 4.27
CA LEU A 149 -6.32 -3.94 4.34
C LEU A 149 -5.90 -3.06 5.52
N SER A 150 -5.23 -3.61 6.52
CA SER A 150 -4.67 -2.81 7.62
C SER A 150 -3.45 -1.99 7.17
N THR A 151 -2.68 -2.52 6.22
CA THR A 151 -1.53 -1.86 5.60
C THR A 151 -1.88 -1.11 4.32
N HIS A 152 -2.88 -1.60 3.55
CA HIS A 152 -3.35 -1.05 2.27
C HIS A 152 -4.86 -0.76 2.31
N PRO A 153 -5.30 0.34 2.96
CA PRO A 153 -6.72 0.61 3.13
C PRO A 153 -7.47 0.77 1.81
N SER A 154 -8.63 0.11 1.69
CA SER A 154 -9.55 0.33 0.57
C SER A 154 -10.49 1.49 0.90
N ASN A 155 -10.59 2.46 -0.02
CA ASN A 155 -11.51 3.58 0.09
C ASN A 155 -12.05 4.00 -1.29
N ASP A 156 -13.14 4.78 -1.29
CA ASP A 156 -13.79 5.19 -2.54
C ASP A 156 -12.92 6.10 -3.42
N THR A 157 -12.02 6.86 -2.80
CA THR A 157 -11.06 7.69 -3.55
C THR A 157 -10.08 6.82 -4.32
N ARG A 158 -9.55 5.75 -3.71
CA ARG A 158 -8.68 4.78 -4.38
C ARG A 158 -9.37 4.13 -5.57
N ILE A 159 -10.59 3.62 -5.37
CA ILE A 159 -11.40 2.99 -6.43
C ILE A 159 -11.64 3.97 -7.57
N ARG A 160 -12.02 5.23 -7.28
CA ARG A 160 -12.22 6.28 -8.27
C ARG A 160 -10.96 6.58 -9.08
N ASN A 161 -9.83 6.74 -8.40
CA ASN A 161 -8.54 7.02 -9.03
C ASN A 161 -8.14 5.89 -9.99
N LEU A 162 -8.21 4.64 -9.55
CA LEU A 162 -7.90 3.47 -10.38
C LEU A 162 -8.79 3.41 -11.63
N THR A 163 -10.10 3.69 -11.48
CA THR A 163 -11.03 3.77 -12.61
C THR A 163 -10.61 4.85 -13.62
N GLN A 164 -10.22 6.03 -13.13
CA GLN A 164 -9.78 7.14 -14.00
C GLN A 164 -8.46 6.84 -14.70
N TRP A 165 -7.54 6.13 -14.05
CA TRP A 165 -6.21 5.85 -14.59
C TRP A 165 -6.14 4.63 -15.50
N SER A 166 -7.15 3.75 -15.49
CA SER A 166 -7.16 2.51 -16.27
C SER A 166 -6.95 2.76 -17.77
N GLN A 167 -7.63 3.76 -18.34
CA GLN A 167 -7.45 4.06 -19.76
C GLN A 167 -6.04 4.58 -20.08
N ALA A 168 -5.49 5.45 -19.24
CA ALA A 168 -4.13 5.96 -19.41
C ALA A 168 -3.08 4.83 -19.30
N ALA A 169 -3.31 3.84 -18.41
CA ALA A 169 -2.45 2.69 -18.29
C ALA A 169 -2.48 1.81 -19.56
N LYS A 170 -3.67 1.62 -20.17
CA LYS A 170 -3.81 0.93 -21.45
C LYS A 170 -3.07 1.66 -22.59
N ASP A 171 -3.18 2.98 -22.62
CA ASP A 171 -2.52 3.79 -23.65
C ASP A 171 -1.00 3.79 -23.49
N GLU A 172 -0.51 3.77 -22.25
CA GLU A 172 0.92 3.60 -21.97
C GLU A 172 1.41 2.22 -22.41
N ALA A 173 0.67 1.15 -22.11
CA ALA A 173 1.01 -0.22 -22.47
C ALA A 173 1.13 -0.42 -24.00
N LYS A 174 0.34 0.32 -24.82
CA LYS A 174 0.44 0.30 -26.28
C LYS A 174 1.83 0.73 -26.77
N LYS A 175 2.51 1.62 -26.07
CA LYS A 175 3.88 2.06 -26.41
C LYS A 175 4.90 0.92 -26.25
N PHE A 176 4.56 -0.10 -25.47
CA PHE A 176 5.33 -1.33 -25.28
C PHE A 176 4.85 -2.49 -26.15
N GLY A 177 3.98 -2.21 -27.15
CA GLY A 177 3.47 -3.21 -28.07
C GLY A 177 2.29 -4.04 -27.55
N VAL A 178 1.70 -3.69 -26.40
CA VAL A 178 0.53 -4.37 -25.85
C VAL A 178 -0.73 -3.79 -26.47
N THR A 179 -1.42 -4.58 -27.30
CA THR A 179 -2.64 -4.17 -28.02
C THR A 179 -3.89 -4.89 -27.55
N ALA A 180 -3.76 -5.96 -26.77
CA ALA A 180 -4.84 -6.73 -26.17
C ALA A 180 -4.55 -7.04 -24.70
N PHE A 181 -5.59 -7.08 -23.88
CA PHE A 181 -5.50 -7.30 -22.45
C PHE A 181 -6.32 -8.53 -22.04
N ARG A 182 -5.77 -9.35 -21.17
CA ARG A 182 -6.40 -10.54 -20.58
C ARG A 182 -6.88 -10.30 -19.14
#